data_9a8501cd323108f19981590e855dede7
#
_entry.id   9a8501cd323108f19981590e855dede7
#
_cell.length_a   1.000
_cell.length_b   1.000
_cell.length_c   1.000
_cell.angle_alpha   90.00
_cell.angle_beta   90.00
_cell.angle_gamma   90.00
#
_symmetry.space_group_name_H-M   'P 1'
#
loop_
_entity.id
_entity.type
_entity.pdbx_description
1 polymer ?
#
loop_
_entity_poly.entity_id
_entity_poly.type
_entity_poly.pdbx_seq_one_letter_code
_entity_poly.pdbx_strand_id
1 'polypeptide(L)'
;WIAVNDGHFYYQLDLRMSPVSHLLISWIVADKADITRRDRVLVTLAGVAPDIDGAGILAEILTEKTNAPLLWWSKYHHVLCHNIGFGLLLLITVVIFSLKKWRTALLALLVFHIHLFCDYIGSRGPEGYQWPIPYFFPFSDRWQLSWEGQWELNAWPNLLLTALMLAVTIYC
;
A
#
# COMPACT_ATOMS: atom_id res chain seq x y z
N TRP A 1 6.94 11.19 -8.39
CA TRP A 1 8.41 11.33 -8.36
C TRP A 1 8.77 12.56 -7.55
N ILE A 2 9.69 12.41 -6.61
CA ILE A 2 10.41 13.55 -6.04
C ILE A 2 11.78 13.55 -6.72
N ALA A 3 11.96 14.39 -7.72
CA ALA A 3 13.28 14.69 -8.23
C ALA A 3 13.78 15.93 -7.48
N VAL A 4 14.91 15.83 -6.81
CA VAL A 4 15.61 16.98 -6.23
C VAL A 4 16.53 17.51 -7.30
N ASN A 5 16.13 18.58 -7.96
CA ASN A 5 17.05 19.37 -8.79
C ASN A 5 17.05 20.79 -8.22
N ASP A 6 18.22 21.30 -7.86
CA ASP A 6 18.44 22.66 -7.32
C ASP A 6 17.61 23.03 -6.07
N GLY A 7 17.34 22.05 -5.18
CA GLY A 7 16.61 22.28 -3.92
C GLY A 7 15.08 22.37 -4.07
N HIS A 8 14.53 22.07 -5.24
CA HIS A 8 13.09 22.02 -5.47
C HIS A 8 12.61 20.57 -5.56
N PHE A 9 11.58 20.22 -4.79
CA PHE A 9 10.89 18.95 -4.86
C PHE A 9 9.83 19.03 -5.98
N TYR A 10 9.96 18.20 -7.01
CA TYR A 10 8.95 18.04 -8.05
C TYR A 10 8.11 16.79 -7.76
N TYR A 11 6.86 17.01 -7.38
CA TYR A 11 5.89 15.92 -7.24
C TYR A 11 5.26 15.62 -8.61
N GLN A 12 5.69 14.54 -9.24
CA GLN A 12 4.95 14.01 -10.36
C GLN A 12 3.94 13.00 -9.78
N LEU A 13 2.65 13.31 -9.90
CA LEU A 13 1.58 12.38 -9.50
C LEU A 13 1.61 11.19 -10.46
N ASP A 14 2.35 10.16 -10.10
CA ASP A 14 2.51 8.96 -10.91
C ASP A 14 1.55 7.88 -10.39
N LEU A 15 0.58 7.53 -11.24
CA LEU A 15 -0.47 6.52 -10.96
C LEU A 15 0.03 5.07 -11.10
N ARG A 16 1.32 4.82 -10.86
CA ARG A 16 2.00 3.54 -11.16
C ARG A 16 2.35 2.82 -9.88
N MET A 17 2.02 1.57 -9.66
CA MET A 17 1.83 0.85 -8.40
C MET A 17 1.13 1.76 -7.40
N SER A 18 -0.04 2.11 -7.79
CA SER A 18 -0.88 3.04 -7.07
C SER A 18 -1.78 2.21 -6.14
N PRO A 19 -2.42 2.85 -5.17
CA PRO A 19 -3.55 2.29 -4.43
C PRO A 19 -4.58 1.58 -5.33
N VAL A 20 -4.63 1.94 -6.63
CA VAL A 20 -5.49 1.32 -7.65
C VAL A 20 -5.12 -0.14 -7.91
N SER A 21 -3.84 -0.48 -8.03
CA SER A 21 -3.42 -1.88 -8.24
C SER A 21 -3.79 -2.75 -7.06
N HIS A 22 -3.55 -2.26 -5.83
CA HIS A 22 -3.92 -2.95 -4.59
C HIS A 22 -5.43 -3.09 -4.46
N LEU A 23 -6.20 -2.06 -4.85
CA LEU A 23 -7.65 -2.10 -4.91
C LEU A 23 -8.16 -3.19 -5.85
N LEU A 24 -7.63 -3.24 -7.09
CA LEU A 24 -8.05 -4.21 -8.11
C LEU A 24 -7.73 -5.64 -7.68
N ILE A 25 -6.52 -5.90 -7.19
CA ILE A 25 -6.12 -7.23 -6.69
C ILE A 25 -7.06 -7.66 -5.57
N SER A 26 -7.27 -6.80 -4.59
CA SER A 26 -8.09 -7.09 -3.41
C SER A 26 -9.56 -7.29 -3.78
N TRP A 27 -10.06 -6.51 -4.73
CA TRP A 27 -11.41 -6.67 -5.27
C TRP A 27 -11.57 -8.02 -6.00
N ILE A 28 -10.62 -8.41 -6.84
CA ILE A 28 -10.63 -9.71 -7.54
C ILE A 28 -10.66 -10.87 -6.53
N VAL A 29 -9.81 -10.83 -5.50
CA VAL A 29 -9.79 -11.83 -4.43
C VAL A 29 -11.12 -11.90 -3.71
N ALA A 30 -11.70 -10.74 -3.37
CA ALA A 30 -12.98 -10.65 -2.68
C ALA A 30 -14.15 -11.12 -3.54
N ASP A 31 -14.14 -10.84 -4.85
CA ASP A 31 -15.20 -11.21 -5.78
C ASP A 31 -15.30 -12.72 -5.99
N LYS A 32 -14.17 -13.42 -6.06
CA LYS A 32 -14.12 -14.88 -6.21
C LYS A 32 -14.43 -15.64 -4.93
N ALA A 33 -14.55 -14.95 -3.79
CA ALA A 33 -14.81 -15.58 -2.50
C ALA A 33 -16.30 -15.71 -2.21
N ASP A 34 -16.70 -16.85 -1.57
CA ASP A 34 -18.05 -17.05 -1.05
C ASP A 34 -18.28 -16.27 0.25
N ILE A 35 -18.40 -14.95 0.12
CA ILE A 35 -18.65 -14.00 1.21
C ILE A 35 -19.76 -13.02 0.84
N THR A 36 -20.30 -12.29 1.81
CA THR A 36 -21.37 -11.33 1.56
C THR A 36 -20.86 -10.08 0.85
N ARG A 37 -21.76 -9.30 0.24
CA ARG A 37 -21.38 -8.01 -0.39
C ARG A 37 -20.68 -7.07 0.58
N ARG A 38 -21.14 -7.00 1.84
CA ARG A 38 -20.49 -6.21 2.90
C ARG A 38 -19.07 -6.71 3.17
N ASP A 39 -18.90 -8.02 3.27
CA ASP A 39 -17.60 -8.62 3.54
C ASP A 39 -16.62 -8.41 2.37
N ARG A 40 -17.11 -8.43 1.11
CA ARG A 40 -16.29 -8.10 -0.06
C ARG A 40 -15.73 -6.68 0.03
N VAL A 41 -16.56 -5.69 0.43
CA VAL A 41 -16.10 -4.32 0.63
C VAL A 41 -15.02 -4.27 1.70
N LEU A 42 -15.20 -4.96 2.83
CA LEU A 42 -14.20 -5.00 3.90
C LEU A 42 -12.87 -5.61 3.44
N VAL A 43 -12.90 -6.72 2.69
CA VAL A 43 -11.69 -7.33 2.13
C VAL A 43 -11.02 -6.40 1.12
N THR A 44 -11.79 -5.79 0.22
CA THR A 44 -11.24 -4.86 -0.77
C THR A 44 -10.56 -3.68 -0.12
N LEU A 45 -11.20 -3.07 0.89
CA LEU A 45 -10.62 -1.96 1.64
C LEU A 45 -9.40 -2.38 2.47
N ALA A 46 -9.39 -3.61 3.00
CA ALA A 46 -8.26 -4.13 3.75
C ALA A 46 -6.96 -4.19 2.92
N GLY A 47 -7.08 -4.45 1.62
CA GLY A 47 -5.92 -4.48 0.73
C GLY A 47 -5.40 -3.12 0.31
N VAL A 48 -6.16 -2.04 0.52
CA VAL A 48 -5.72 -0.65 0.24
C VAL A 48 -5.38 0.09 1.53
N ALA A 49 -5.83 -0.42 2.66
CA ALA A 49 -5.68 0.26 3.94
C ALA A 49 -4.22 0.63 4.31
N PRO A 50 -3.18 -0.16 3.97
CA PRO A 50 -1.81 0.25 4.23
C PRO A 50 -1.44 1.60 3.58
N ASP A 51 -1.91 1.87 2.37
CA ASP A 51 -1.65 3.11 1.63
C ASP A 51 -2.20 4.38 2.30
N ILE A 52 -2.97 4.25 3.39
CA ILE A 52 -3.47 5.41 4.14
C ILE A 52 -2.32 6.28 4.67
N ASP A 53 -1.18 5.68 5.02
CA ASP A 53 -0.02 6.44 5.46
C ASP A 53 0.59 7.28 4.32
N GLY A 54 0.35 6.92 3.06
CA GLY A 54 0.68 7.71 1.89
C GLY A 54 -0.04 9.05 1.81
N ALA A 55 -1.16 9.24 2.55
CA ALA A 55 -1.84 10.53 2.66
C ALA A 55 -0.94 11.63 3.25
N GLY A 56 0.17 11.29 3.90
CA GLY A 56 1.19 12.21 4.36
C GLY A 56 1.76 13.11 3.25
N ILE A 57 1.65 12.70 1.98
CA ILE A 57 2.04 13.51 0.82
C ILE A 57 1.30 14.86 0.77
N LEU A 58 0.05 14.91 1.21
CA LEU A 58 -0.73 16.15 1.26
C LEU A 58 -0.11 17.16 2.24
N ALA A 59 0.32 16.70 3.42
CA ALA A 59 0.97 17.55 4.40
C ALA A 59 2.32 18.07 3.85
N GLU A 60 3.07 17.21 3.16
CA GLU A 60 4.34 17.56 2.55
C GLU A 60 4.16 18.64 1.47
N ILE A 61 3.23 18.46 0.53
CA ILE A 61 2.93 19.43 -0.54
C ILE A 61 2.45 20.78 0.04
N LEU A 62 1.54 20.74 1.02
CA LEU A 62 0.99 21.97 1.61
C LEU A 62 2.00 22.78 2.40
N THR A 63 3.05 22.15 2.91
CA THR A 63 4.05 22.79 3.74
C THR A 63 5.41 22.95 3.07
N GLU A 64 5.56 22.49 1.83
CA GLU A 64 6.81 22.52 1.05
C GLU A 64 7.51 23.90 1.07
N LYS A 65 6.71 24.97 0.90
CA LYS A 65 7.23 26.36 0.84
C LYS A 65 7.32 27.05 2.19
N THR A 66 7.13 26.34 3.29
CA THR A 66 7.25 26.89 4.64
C THR A 66 8.67 26.74 5.17
N ASN A 67 9.01 27.50 6.23
CA ASN A 67 10.30 27.38 6.90
C ASN A 67 10.52 26.06 7.64
N ALA A 68 9.46 25.22 7.78
CA ALA A 68 9.51 23.92 8.44
C ALA A 68 8.56 22.94 7.73
N PRO A 69 8.98 22.39 6.58
CA PRO A 69 8.14 21.44 5.82
C PRO A 69 7.89 20.16 6.62
N LEU A 70 6.66 19.67 6.55
CA LEU A 70 6.23 18.40 7.18
C LEU A 70 6.53 17.24 6.24
N LEU A 71 7.61 16.54 6.49
CA LEU A 71 8.05 15.39 5.68
C LEU A 71 7.30 14.09 6.07
N TRP A 72 5.98 14.15 6.12
CA TRP A 72 5.20 13.03 6.63
C TRP A 72 5.16 11.85 5.68
N TRP A 73 5.04 12.06 4.39
CA TRP A 73 5.12 10.99 3.41
C TRP A 73 6.51 10.37 3.38
N SER A 74 7.55 11.19 3.24
CA SER A 74 8.94 10.72 3.20
C SER A 74 9.37 9.93 4.44
N LYS A 75 8.79 10.24 5.62
CA LYS A 75 9.18 9.61 6.89
C LYS A 75 8.31 8.42 7.30
N TYR A 76 7.02 8.45 6.98
CA TYR A 76 6.05 7.55 7.58
C TYR A 76 5.37 6.61 6.59
N HIS A 77 5.45 6.90 5.29
CA HIS A 77 5.00 5.95 4.27
C HIS A 77 5.80 4.66 4.36
N HIS A 78 5.15 3.52 4.27
CA HIS A 78 5.67 2.17 4.57
C HIS A 78 6.02 1.91 6.04
N VAL A 79 5.83 2.86 6.97
CA VAL A 79 6.15 2.65 8.39
C VAL A 79 4.91 2.46 9.24
N LEU A 80 3.91 3.36 9.12
CA LEU A 80 2.77 3.37 10.03
C LEU A 80 1.77 2.25 9.76
N CYS A 81 1.51 1.96 8.49
CA CYS A 81 0.44 1.03 8.09
C CYS A 81 0.96 -0.25 7.40
N HIS A 82 2.24 -0.35 7.08
CA HIS A 82 2.85 -1.51 6.42
C HIS A 82 3.51 -2.48 7.41
N ASN A 83 2.88 -2.75 8.54
CA ASN A 83 3.44 -3.56 9.61
C ASN A 83 2.41 -4.47 10.27
N ILE A 84 2.88 -5.45 11.03
CA ILE A 84 2.02 -6.43 11.70
C ILE A 84 1.09 -5.80 12.75
N GLY A 85 1.51 -4.70 13.39
CA GLY A 85 0.68 -3.98 14.35
C GLY A 85 -0.58 -3.43 13.68
N PHE A 86 -0.43 -2.78 12.52
CA PHE A 86 -1.56 -2.32 11.71
C PHE A 86 -2.37 -3.50 11.16
N GLY A 87 -1.73 -4.57 10.69
CA GLY A 87 -2.40 -5.80 10.25
C GLY A 87 -3.30 -6.41 11.33
N LEU A 88 -2.87 -6.41 12.60
CA LEU A 88 -3.68 -6.87 13.74
C LEU A 88 -4.87 -5.93 14.00
N LEU A 89 -4.66 -4.62 13.96
CA LEU A 89 -5.74 -3.63 14.09
C LEU A 89 -6.79 -3.82 12.98
N LEU A 90 -6.33 -3.99 11.75
CA LEU A 90 -7.18 -4.26 10.60
C LEU A 90 -7.98 -5.56 10.77
N LEU A 91 -7.32 -6.63 11.22
CA LEU A 91 -7.96 -7.91 11.51
C LEU A 91 -9.08 -7.77 12.54
N ILE A 92 -8.82 -7.10 13.66
CA ILE A 92 -9.81 -6.83 14.70
C ILE A 92 -11.01 -6.06 14.11
N THR A 93 -10.73 -5.01 13.35
CA THR A 93 -11.76 -4.19 12.69
C THR A 93 -12.62 -5.05 11.77
N VAL A 94 -12.01 -5.87 10.93
CA VAL A 94 -12.74 -6.76 10.01
C VAL A 94 -13.58 -7.78 10.79
N VAL A 95 -13.07 -8.40 11.86
CA VAL A 95 -13.83 -9.35 12.69
C VAL A 95 -15.05 -8.70 13.33
N ILE A 96 -14.94 -7.43 13.77
CA ILE A 96 -16.06 -6.71 14.38
C ILE A 96 -17.16 -6.44 13.33
N PHE A 97 -16.78 -5.99 12.15
CA PHE A 97 -17.73 -5.49 11.15
C PHE A 97 -18.18 -6.53 10.12
N SER A 98 -17.56 -7.69 10.01
CA SER A 98 -17.92 -8.72 9.03
C SER A 98 -19.07 -9.62 9.49
N LEU A 99 -19.77 -10.19 8.52
CA LEU A 99 -20.84 -11.18 8.73
C LEU A 99 -20.28 -12.61 8.73
N LYS A 100 -19.41 -12.96 7.77
CA LYS A 100 -18.71 -14.25 7.71
C LYS A 100 -17.31 -14.12 8.34
N LYS A 101 -17.26 -13.89 9.64
CA LYS A 101 -16.09 -13.40 10.41
C LYS A 101 -14.77 -14.05 10.03
N TRP A 102 -14.64 -15.37 10.14
CA TRP A 102 -13.36 -16.06 9.92
C TRP A 102 -12.93 -16.04 8.45
N ARG A 103 -13.85 -16.24 7.52
CA ARG A 103 -13.54 -16.20 6.08
C ARG A 103 -13.08 -14.80 5.67
N THR A 104 -13.83 -13.79 6.09
CA THR A 104 -13.52 -12.39 5.79
C THR A 104 -12.20 -11.96 6.43
N ALA A 105 -11.94 -12.38 7.67
CA ALA A 105 -10.71 -12.10 8.37
C ALA A 105 -9.48 -12.71 7.68
N LEU A 106 -9.57 -13.98 7.27
CA LEU A 106 -8.47 -14.66 6.55
C LEU A 106 -8.22 -14.02 5.19
N LEU A 107 -9.28 -13.65 4.46
CA LEU A 107 -9.14 -12.95 3.18
C LEU A 107 -8.56 -11.55 3.36
N ALA A 108 -8.96 -10.82 4.40
CA ALA A 108 -8.39 -9.50 4.71
C ALA A 108 -6.90 -9.59 5.04
N LEU A 109 -6.50 -10.59 5.83
CA LEU A 109 -5.07 -10.85 6.09
C LEU A 109 -4.33 -11.23 4.81
N LEU A 110 -4.93 -12.04 3.95
CA LEU A 110 -4.32 -12.44 2.67
C LEU A 110 -4.06 -11.21 1.81
N VAL A 111 -5.07 -10.36 1.56
CA VAL A 111 -4.89 -9.17 0.71
C VAL A 111 -3.96 -8.13 1.33
N PHE A 112 -3.94 -7.99 2.66
CA PHE A 112 -2.97 -7.18 3.38
C PHE A 112 -1.53 -7.65 3.10
N HIS A 113 -1.26 -8.97 3.18
CA HIS A 113 0.08 -9.48 2.91
C HIS A 113 0.43 -9.48 1.42
N ILE A 114 -0.55 -9.63 0.52
CA ILE A 114 -0.34 -9.43 -0.93
C ILE A 114 0.08 -7.98 -1.19
N HIS A 115 -0.54 -7.00 -0.54
CA HIS A 115 -0.16 -5.59 -0.63
C HIS A 115 1.32 -5.41 -0.21
N LEU A 116 1.69 -5.82 1.00
CA LEU A 116 3.07 -5.73 1.48
C LEU A 116 4.07 -6.45 0.56
N PHE A 117 3.67 -7.57 -0.03
CA PHE A 117 4.51 -8.30 -0.96
C PHE A 117 4.70 -7.56 -2.28
N CYS A 118 3.65 -6.90 -2.79
CA CYS A 118 3.75 -6.06 -3.98
C CYS A 118 4.71 -4.90 -3.75
N ASP A 119 4.62 -4.24 -2.59
CA ASP A 119 5.53 -3.14 -2.24
C ASP A 119 6.96 -3.62 -2.02
N TYR A 120 7.12 -4.76 -1.39
CA TYR A 120 8.44 -5.38 -1.23
C TYR A 120 9.16 -5.62 -2.56
N ILE A 121 8.41 -5.88 -3.65
CA ILE A 121 8.98 -6.16 -4.97
C ILE A 121 9.06 -4.90 -5.83
N GLY A 122 8.07 -4.02 -5.80
CA GLY A 122 7.84 -3.03 -6.84
C GLY A 122 7.60 -1.59 -6.36
N SER A 123 8.13 -1.21 -5.20
CA SER A 123 7.98 0.15 -4.68
C SER A 123 9.30 0.86 -4.39
N ARG A 124 10.35 0.59 -5.18
CA ARG A 124 11.60 1.35 -5.04
C ARG A 124 11.33 2.83 -5.32
N GLY A 125 11.76 3.66 -4.40
CA GLY A 125 11.67 5.10 -4.53
C GLY A 125 12.61 5.70 -5.57
N PRO A 126 12.52 7.00 -5.80
CA PRO A 126 13.40 7.72 -6.73
C PRO A 126 14.87 7.60 -6.31
N GLU A 127 15.77 7.72 -7.28
CA GLU A 127 17.23 7.64 -7.08
C GLU A 127 17.73 6.30 -6.49
N GLY A 128 16.92 5.23 -6.61
CA GLY A 128 17.26 3.91 -6.13
C GLY A 128 17.08 3.72 -4.62
N TYR A 129 16.46 4.67 -3.92
CA TYR A 129 16.15 4.53 -2.52
C TYR A 129 15.20 3.36 -2.30
N GLN A 130 15.61 2.40 -1.48
CA GLN A 130 14.75 1.31 -1.05
C GLN A 130 13.89 1.80 0.11
N TRP A 131 12.57 1.59 0.01
CA TRP A 131 11.68 1.81 1.15
C TRP A 131 11.53 0.51 1.94
N PRO A 132 12.30 0.34 3.02
CA PRO A 132 12.20 -0.86 3.83
C PRO A 132 10.89 -0.87 4.60
N ILE A 133 10.28 -2.05 4.70
CA ILE A 133 9.05 -2.27 5.44
C ILE A 133 9.42 -2.79 6.84
N PRO A 134 9.22 -2.03 7.92
CA PRO A 134 9.50 -2.48 9.29
C PRO A 134 8.38 -3.39 9.78
N TYR A 135 8.34 -4.62 9.26
CA TYR A 135 7.21 -5.55 9.39
C TYR A 135 6.75 -5.79 10.83
N PHE A 136 7.69 -5.84 11.79
CA PHE A 136 7.36 -6.08 13.21
C PHE A 136 7.12 -4.80 14.02
N PHE A 137 7.09 -3.65 13.40
CA PHE A 137 6.71 -2.41 14.09
C PHE A 137 5.26 -2.50 14.61
N PRO A 138 4.92 -1.95 15.78
CA PRO A 138 5.77 -1.20 16.72
C PRO A 138 6.55 -2.07 17.73
N PHE A 139 6.52 -3.39 17.62
CA PHE A 139 7.12 -4.31 18.60
C PHE A 139 8.64 -4.43 18.44
N SER A 140 9.15 -4.28 17.20
CA SER A 140 10.57 -4.31 16.88
C SER A 140 10.84 -3.56 15.60
N ASP A 141 11.92 -2.79 15.57
CA ASP A 141 12.46 -2.08 14.42
C ASP A 141 13.64 -2.79 13.74
N ARG A 142 14.08 -3.93 14.33
CA ARG A 142 15.26 -4.66 13.87
C ARG A 142 15.08 -5.38 12.54
N TRP A 143 13.86 -5.79 12.22
CA TRP A 143 13.55 -6.54 11.01
C TRP A 143 12.87 -5.64 9.99
N GLN A 144 13.63 -5.29 8.97
CA GLN A 144 13.14 -4.50 7.86
C GLN A 144 13.19 -5.35 6.60
N LEU A 145 12.05 -5.50 5.94
CA LEU A 145 11.96 -6.18 4.66
C LEU A 145 12.41 -5.22 3.57
N SER A 146 13.51 -5.53 2.92
CA SER A 146 14.02 -4.81 1.74
C SER A 146 14.66 -5.81 0.80
N TRP A 147 14.66 -5.50 -0.50
CA TRP A 147 15.25 -6.34 -1.53
C TRP A 147 15.98 -5.50 -2.58
N GLU A 148 17.22 -5.81 -2.86
CA GLU A 148 18.01 -5.05 -3.85
C GLU A 148 17.46 -5.13 -5.27
N GLY A 149 16.77 -6.21 -5.62
CA GLY A 149 16.07 -6.38 -6.90
C GLY A 149 14.75 -5.64 -7.03
N GLN A 150 14.33 -4.88 -6.03
CA GLN A 150 13.11 -4.08 -6.06
C GLN A 150 13.13 -3.15 -7.27
N TRP A 151 12.11 -3.21 -8.11
CA TRP A 151 11.99 -2.27 -9.23
C TRP A 151 11.32 -0.97 -8.80
N GLU A 152 11.54 0.07 -9.58
CA GLU A 152 10.99 1.39 -9.30
C GLU A 152 9.45 1.37 -9.39
N LEU A 153 8.84 2.20 -8.57
CA LEU A 153 7.39 2.36 -8.49
C LEU A 153 6.74 2.58 -9.86
N ASN A 154 7.43 3.29 -10.76
CA ASN A 154 6.99 3.62 -12.12
C ASN A 154 7.49 2.65 -13.19
N ALA A 155 8.13 1.54 -12.83
CA ALA A 155 8.64 0.57 -13.80
C ALA A 155 7.50 -0.11 -14.58
N TRP A 156 7.83 -0.54 -15.81
CA TRP A 156 6.87 -1.18 -16.70
C TRP A 156 6.17 -2.43 -16.12
N PRO A 157 6.78 -3.25 -15.22
CA PRO A 157 6.08 -4.38 -14.63
C PRO A 157 4.83 -3.95 -13.84
N ASN A 158 4.93 -2.82 -13.12
CA ASN A 158 3.79 -2.28 -12.37
C ASN A 158 2.65 -1.83 -13.28
N LEU A 159 2.98 -1.20 -14.41
CA LEU A 159 1.99 -0.81 -15.44
C LEU A 159 1.30 -2.04 -16.03
N LEU A 160 2.08 -3.05 -16.39
CA LEU A 160 1.56 -4.29 -16.94
C LEU A 160 0.64 -5.00 -15.94
N LEU A 161 1.07 -5.10 -14.68
CA LEU A 161 0.26 -5.70 -13.62
C LEU A 161 -1.07 -4.96 -13.46
N THR A 162 -1.04 -3.64 -13.38
CA THR A 162 -2.25 -2.82 -13.25
C THR A 162 -3.18 -3.01 -14.44
N ALA A 163 -2.66 -3.00 -15.66
CA ALA A 163 -3.45 -3.23 -16.88
C ALA A 163 -4.07 -4.63 -16.92
N LEU A 164 -3.33 -5.66 -16.52
CA LEU A 164 -3.84 -7.03 -16.42
C LEU A 164 -4.94 -7.14 -15.35
N MET A 165 -4.74 -6.56 -14.17
CA MET A 165 -5.76 -6.58 -13.11
C MET A 165 -7.02 -5.82 -13.54
N LEU A 166 -6.87 -4.70 -14.24
CA LEU A 166 -8.00 -3.95 -14.79
C LEU A 166 -8.76 -4.79 -15.83
N ALA A 167 -8.05 -5.44 -16.74
CA ALA A 167 -8.66 -6.34 -17.73
C ALA A 167 -9.43 -7.48 -17.04
N VAL A 168 -8.83 -8.15 -16.06
CA VAL A 168 -9.51 -9.21 -15.29
C VAL A 168 -10.75 -8.65 -14.59
N THR A 169 -10.69 -7.46 -14.03
CA THR A 169 -11.84 -6.83 -13.34
C THR A 169 -13.00 -6.54 -14.29
N ILE A 170 -12.71 -6.17 -15.55
CA ILE A 170 -13.73 -5.88 -16.56
C ILE A 170 -14.39 -7.17 -17.09
N TYR A 171 -13.63 -8.26 -17.17
CA TYR A 171 -14.11 -9.54 -17.73
C TYR A 171 -14.65 -10.54 -16.68
N CYS A 172 -14.58 -10.22 -15.39
CA CYS A 172 -15.13 -11.03 -14.30
C CYS A 172 -16.46 -10.55 -13.82
#